data_7d784ab0809224020c97405f76fcd205
#
_entry.id   7d784ab0809224020c97405f76fcd205
#
_cell.length_a   1.000
_cell.length_b   1.000
_cell.length_c   1.000
_cell.angle_alpha   90.00
_cell.angle_beta   90.00
_cell.angle_gamma   90.00
#
_symmetry.space_group_name_H-M   'P 1'
#
loop_
_entity.id
_entity.type
_entity.pdbx_description
1 polymer ?
#
loop_
_entity_poly.entity_id
_entity_poly.type
_entity_poly.pdbx_seq_one_letter_code
_entity_poly.pdbx_strand_id
1 'polypeptide(L)'
;AMRHPKEGAPMVACQHSSIPVINAGDGGHQHPTQTLTDLLTIRNVKGRLKNMTIGLCGDLKFGRTVHSLINALVRYEGIRFILISPEELRLPDYIRHEVLDRNNIPYEEVVRLEDAMPSLDILYMTRVQKERFFNEEDYVRMKDFYILDKAKMKLAPEDMYVLHPLPRVNEISTEVDNDPRAAYFRQVQYGVYVRMALILTLLEIHVD
;
A
#
# COMPACT_ATOMS: atom_id res chain seq x y z
N ALA A 1 -13.67 12.27 -11.30
CA ALA A 1 -13.08 11.41 -10.27
C ALA A 1 -14.16 10.97 -9.29
N MET A 2 -14.19 9.70 -8.94
CA MET A 2 -15.26 9.10 -8.14
C MET A 2 -14.68 8.28 -6.99
N ARG A 3 -15.19 8.51 -5.77
CA ARG A 3 -14.97 7.66 -4.60
C ARG A 3 -16.33 7.14 -4.10
N HIS A 4 -16.45 5.83 -3.88
CA HIS A 4 -17.73 5.22 -3.54
C HIS A 4 -17.56 4.09 -2.53
N PRO A 5 -18.48 3.89 -1.56
CA PRO A 5 -18.39 2.79 -0.60
C PRO A 5 -18.67 1.40 -1.20
N LYS A 6 -19.39 1.32 -2.33
CA LYS A 6 -19.66 0.05 -3.02
C LYS A 6 -18.56 -0.25 -4.04
N GLU A 7 -18.08 -1.48 -4.01
CA GLU A 7 -17.13 -2.03 -4.97
C GLU A 7 -17.70 -2.06 -6.38
N GLY A 8 -16.87 -1.77 -7.38
CA GLY A 8 -17.28 -1.75 -8.80
C GLY A 8 -18.09 -0.52 -9.23
N ALA A 9 -18.50 0.37 -8.32
CA ALA A 9 -19.28 1.56 -8.68
C ALA A 9 -18.62 2.43 -9.77
N PRO A 10 -17.30 2.67 -9.77
CA PRO A 10 -16.65 3.40 -10.85
C PRO A 10 -16.73 2.70 -12.21
N MET A 11 -16.72 1.36 -12.25
CA MET A 11 -16.89 0.61 -13.49
C MET A 11 -18.29 0.80 -14.09
N VAL A 12 -19.32 0.74 -13.24
CA VAL A 12 -20.69 1.02 -13.66
C VAL A 12 -20.83 2.45 -14.18
N ALA A 13 -20.25 3.42 -13.46
CA ALA A 13 -20.26 4.82 -13.90
C ALA A 13 -19.57 4.98 -15.26
N CYS A 14 -18.46 4.28 -15.50
CA CYS A 14 -17.73 4.32 -16.76
C CYS A 14 -18.56 3.80 -17.94
N GLN A 15 -19.40 2.76 -17.72
CA GLN A 15 -20.29 2.21 -18.77
C GLN A 15 -21.37 3.21 -19.24
N HIS A 16 -21.68 4.21 -18.42
CA HIS A 16 -22.72 5.21 -18.68
C HIS A 16 -22.17 6.64 -18.85
N SER A 17 -20.85 6.80 -18.99
CA SER A 17 -20.18 8.08 -19.11
C SER A 17 -19.53 8.24 -20.49
N SER A 18 -19.67 9.43 -21.08
CA SER A 18 -18.95 9.82 -22.31
C SER A 18 -17.56 10.40 -22.05
N ILE A 19 -17.19 10.58 -20.78
CA ILE A 19 -15.90 11.11 -20.37
C ILE A 19 -15.16 10.08 -19.50
N PRO A 20 -13.82 10.13 -19.39
CA PRO A 20 -13.06 9.25 -18.52
C PRO A 20 -13.53 9.29 -17.05
N VAL A 21 -13.61 8.13 -16.41
CA VAL A 21 -13.95 7.99 -14.99
C VAL A 21 -12.72 7.51 -14.22
N ILE A 22 -12.26 8.31 -13.24
CA ILE A 22 -11.15 7.97 -12.37
C ILE A 22 -11.67 7.34 -11.08
N ASN A 23 -11.29 6.08 -10.81
CA ASN A 23 -11.54 5.45 -9.53
C ASN A 23 -10.61 6.02 -8.45
N ALA A 24 -11.15 6.81 -7.53
CA ALA A 24 -10.45 7.38 -6.37
C ALA A 24 -10.64 6.53 -5.09
N GLY A 25 -11.08 5.28 -5.24
CA GLY A 25 -11.29 4.29 -4.19
C GLY A 25 -12.73 3.80 -4.10
N ASP A 26 -12.94 2.51 -4.28
CA ASP A 26 -14.23 1.85 -4.22
C ASP A 26 -14.27 0.76 -3.13
N GLY A 27 -14.94 1.05 -2.04
CA GLY A 27 -15.12 0.12 -0.91
C GLY A 27 -13.80 -0.41 -0.35
N GLY A 28 -13.72 -1.71 -0.15
CA GLY A 28 -12.50 -2.46 0.20
C GLY A 28 -11.70 -2.95 -1.01
N HIS A 29 -12.21 -2.75 -2.22
CA HIS A 29 -11.72 -3.37 -3.44
C HIS A 29 -10.43 -2.73 -3.97
N GLN A 30 -10.46 -1.48 -4.44
CA GLN A 30 -9.29 -0.88 -5.07
C GLN A 30 -9.11 0.61 -4.78
N HIS A 31 -7.85 1.07 -4.93
CA HIS A 31 -7.47 2.47 -4.89
C HIS A 31 -6.37 2.79 -5.93
N PRO A 32 -6.68 2.75 -7.23
CA PRO A 32 -5.66 2.81 -8.30
C PRO A 32 -4.84 4.10 -8.28
N THR A 33 -5.44 5.24 -7.93
CA THR A 33 -4.67 6.49 -7.84
C THR A 33 -3.66 6.49 -6.68
N GLN A 34 -3.92 5.73 -5.60
CA GLN A 34 -2.92 5.52 -4.56
C GLN A 34 -1.81 4.59 -5.05
N THR A 35 -2.17 3.53 -5.77
CA THR A 35 -1.18 2.61 -6.37
C THR A 35 -0.20 3.35 -7.29
N LEU A 36 -0.68 4.25 -8.14
CA LEU A 36 0.19 5.07 -8.99
C LEU A 36 1.13 5.97 -8.14
N THR A 37 0.60 6.52 -7.04
CA THR A 37 1.41 7.29 -6.08
C THR A 37 2.52 6.43 -5.47
N ASP A 38 2.18 5.21 -5.05
CA ASP A 38 3.10 4.27 -4.41
C ASP A 38 4.19 3.83 -5.40
N LEU A 39 3.82 3.48 -6.63
CA LEU A 39 4.78 3.11 -7.69
C LEU A 39 5.73 4.25 -8.02
N LEU A 40 5.22 5.49 -8.18
CA LEU A 40 6.07 6.66 -8.42
C LEU A 40 7.02 6.89 -7.25
N THR A 41 6.56 6.73 -6.01
CA THR A 41 7.39 6.85 -4.82
C THR A 41 8.50 5.81 -4.81
N ILE A 42 8.15 4.53 -4.97
CA ILE A 42 9.13 3.43 -5.02
C ILE A 42 10.16 3.70 -6.13
N ARG A 43 9.70 4.06 -7.32
CA ARG A 43 10.59 4.40 -8.45
C ARG A 43 11.57 5.52 -8.12
N ASN A 44 11.12 6.55 -7.41
CA ASN A 44 11.98 7.70 -7.06
C ASN A 44 12.97 7.37 -5.93
N VAL A 45 12.56 6.61 -4.90
CA VAL A 45 13.44 6.32 -3.76
C VAL A 45 14.40 5.15 -4.01
N LYS A 46 13.98 4.14 -4.79
CA LYS A 46 14.82 2.96 -5.11
C LYS A 46 15.44 2.99 -6.51
N GLY A 47 15.02 3.91 -7.38
CA GLY A 47 15.48 3.97 -8.77
C GLY A 47 14.98 2.83 -9.66
N ARG A 48 14.21 1.87 -9.12
CA ARG A 48 13.72 0.67 -9.81
C ARG A 48 12.34 0.24 -9.32
N LEU A 49 11.68 -0.61 -10.10
CA LEU A 49 10.42 -1.29 -9.73
C LEU A 49 10.54 -2.82 -9.82
N LYS A 50 11.75 -3.34 -9.90
CA LYS A 50 12.05 -4.78 -10.02
C LYS A 50 13.12 -5.21 -9.02
N ASN A 51 13.19 -6.54 -8.77
CA ASN A 51 14.18 -7.16 -7.88
C ASN A 51 14.15 -6.51 -6.49
N MET A 52 12.99 -6.59 -5.81
CA MET A 52 12.78 -5.98 -4.49
C MET A 52 11.98 -6.88 -3.57
N THR A 53 12.30 -6.82 -2.30
CA THR A 53 11.51 -7.40 -1.21
C THR A 53 10.65 -6.31 -0.57
N ILE A 54 9.33 -6.49 -0.60
CA ILE A 54 8.35 -5.50 -0.13
C ILE A 54 7.60 -6.07 1.06
N GLY A 55 7.79 -5.47 2.23
CA GLY A 55 7.02 -5.75 3.43
C GLY A 55 5.70 -4.98 3.41
N LEU A 56 4.60 -5.70 3.58
CA LEU A 56 3.26 -5.12 3.74
C LEU A 56 2.83 -5.37 5.18
N CYS A 57 2.64 -4.32 5.97
CA CYS A 57 2.44 -4.44 7.42
C CYS A 57 1.15 -3.79 7.90
N GLY A 58 0.39 -4.51 8.70
CA GLY A 58 -0.81 -4.05 9.39
C GLY A 58 -2.09 -4.75 8.93
N ASP A 59 -3.09 -4.00 8.48
CA ASP A 59 -4.36 -4.55 7.99
C ASP A 59 -4.24 -4.98 6.53
N LEU A 60 -3.90 -6.24 6.31
CA LEU A 60 -3.80 -6.82 4.96
C LEU A 60 -5.15 -7.37 4.48
N LYS A 61 -6.10 -7.59 5.40
CA LYS A 61 -7.41 -8.18 5.09
C LYS A 61 -8.33 -7.18 4.39
N PHE A 62 -8.40 -5.96 4.91
CA PHE A 62 -9.31 -4.92 4.41
C PHE A 62 -8.56 -3.77 3.72
N GLY A 63 -7.24 -3.87 3.65
CA GLY A 63 -6.36 -2.83 3.11
C GLY A 63 -6.41 -2.72 1.59
N ARG A 64 -7.42 -2.04 1.02
CA ARG A 64 -7.53 -1.86 -0.44
C ARG A 64 -6.27 -1.29 -1.11
N THR A 65 -5.49 -0.48 -0.38
CA THR A 65 -4.21 0.05 -0.90
C THR A 65 -3.18 -1.06 -1.04
N VAL A 66 -3.14 -2.00 -0.09
CA VAL A 66 -2.31 -3.21 -0.14
C VAL A 66 -2.70 -4.08 -1.33
N HIS A 67 -4.01 -4.39 -1.47
CA HIS A 67 -4.52 -5.22 -2.55
C HIS A 67 -4.20 -4.64 -3.94
N SER A 68 -4.41 -3.33 -4.09
CA SER A 68 -4.11 -2.63 -5.34
C SER A 68 -2.60 -2.59 -5.63
N LEU A 69 -1.77 -2.39 -4.62
CA LEU A 69 -0.31 -2.37 -4.76
C LEU A 69 0.23 -3.75 -5.15
N ILE A 70 -0.26 -4.83 -4.51
CA ILE A 70 0.08 -6.21 -4.90
C ILE A 70 -0.25 -6.43 -6.37
N ASN A 71 -1.50 -6.15 -6.80
CA ASN A 71 -1.94 -6.33 -8.19
C ASN A 71 -1.09 -5.55 -9.22
N ALA A 72 -0.53 -4.43 -8.82
CA ALA A 72 0.36 -3.67 -9.69
C ALA A 72 1.78 -4.25 -9.73
N LEU A 73 2.32 -4.62 -8.57
CA LEU A 73 3.71 -5.05 -8.43
C LEU A 73 3.98 -6.46 -8.98
N VAL A 74 2.98 -7.35 -9.01
CA VAL A 74 3.14 -8.69 -9.63
C VAL A 74 3.48 -8.64 -11.13
N ARG A 75 3.35 -7.47 -11.76
CA ARG A 75 3.72 -7.24 -13.17
C ARG A 75 5.21 -6.98 -13.38
N TYR A 76 5.97 -6.81 -12.31
CA TYR A 76 7.40 -6.51 -12.35
C TYR A 76 8.21 -7.73 -11.94
N GLU A 77 9.34 -7.92 -12.60
CA GLU A 77 10.24 -9.05 -12.38
C GLU A 77 10.93 -8.99 -11.02
N GLY A 78 11.10 -10.14 -10.37
CA GLY A 78 11.89 -10.30 -9.16
C GLY A 78 11.29 -9.62 -7.92
N ILE A 79 9.97 -9.44 -7.88
CA ILE A 79 9.25 -8.97 -6.68
C ILE A 79 9.03 -10.15 -5.73
N ARG A 80 9.29 -9.91 -4.45
CA ARG A 80 8.95 -10.79 -3.33
C ARG A 80 8.19 -10.00 -2.28
N PHE A 81 7.19 -10.62 -1.66
CA PHE A 81 6.46 -10.00 -0.55
C PHE A 81 6.78 -10.66 0.79
N ILE A 82 6.81 -9.84 1.86
CA ILE A 82 6.70 -10.30 3.24
C ILE A 82 5.41 -9.70 3.80
N LEU A 83 4.46 -10.58 4.11
CA LEU A 83 3.12 -10.23 4.58
C LEU A 83 3.14 -10.24 6.12
N ILE A 84 3.09 -9.06 6.72
CA ILE A 84 3.29 -8.85 8.15
C ILE A 84 1.96 -8.49 8.78
N SER A 85 1.28 -9.45 9.39
CA SER A 85 -0.03 -9.24 10.00
C SER A 85 -0.32 -10.25 11.10
N PRO A 86 -1.19 -9.92 12.08
CA PRO A 86 -1.78 -10.92 12.94
C PRO A 86 -2.71 -11.83 12.11
N GLU A 87 -3.05 -12.99 12.63
CA GLU A 87 -3.83 -13.99 11.90
C GLU A 87 -5.19 -13.45 11.42
N GLU A 88 -5.84 -12.64 12.23
CA GLU A 88 -7.15 -12.07 11.97
C GLU A 88 -7.16 -11.05 10.82
N LEU A 89 -5.99 -10.43 10.52
CA LEU A 89 -5.79 -9.41 9.50
C LEU A 89 -4.93 -9.89 8.32
N ARG A 90 -4.80 -11.19 8.14
CA ARG A 90 -4.08 -11.81 7.03
C ARG A 90 -4.63 -11.41 5.68
N LEU A 91 -3.74 -11.43 4.69
CA LEU A 91 -4.12 -11.24 3.29
C LEU A 91 -5.18 -12.28 2.87
N PRO A 92 -6.29 -11.87 2.23
CA PRO A 92 -7.34 -12.79 1.80
C PRO A 92 -6.85 -13.88 0.84
N ASP A 93 -7.42 -15.08 0.96
CA ASP A 93 -7.06 -16.25 0.16
C ASP A 93 -7.15 -15.99 -1.35
N TYR A 94 -8.17 -15.25 -1.78
CA TYR A 94 -8.33 -14.96 -3.21
C TYR A 94 -7.16 -14.12 -3.76
N ILE A 95 -6.54 -13.23 -2.97
CA ILE A 95 -5.35 -12.50 -3.42
C ILE A 95 -4.12 -13.40 -3.38
N ARG A 96 -3.98 -14.24 -2.33
CA ARG A 96 -2.86 -15.20 -2.26
C ARG A 96 -2.89 -16.14 -3.45
N HIS A 97 -4.02 -16.81 -3.70
CA HIS A 97 -4.11 -17.84 -4.74
C HIS A 97 -4.27 -17.27 -6.15
N GLU A 98 -5.16 -16.29 -6.35
CA GLU A 98 -5.46 -15.80 -7.69
C GLU A 98 -4.47 -14.74 -8.19
N VAL A 99 -3.73 -14.08 -7.28
CA VAL A 99 -2.76 -13.05 -7.67
C VAL A 99 -1.33 -13.51 -7.43
N LEU A 100 -0.96 -13.89 -6.20
CA LEU A 100 0.44 -14.24 -5.90
C LEU A 100 0.82 -15.61 -6.48
N ASP A 101 0.10 -16.68 -6.13
CA ASP A 101 0.41 -18.04 -6.57
C ASP A 101 0.28 -18.18 -8.08
N ARG A 102 -0.79 -17.63 -8.67
CA ARG A 102 -1.02 -17.67 -10.13
C ARG A 102 0.09 -16.99 -10.94
N ASN A 103 0.72 -15.95 -10.39
CA ASN A 103 1.83 -15.24 -11.04
C ASN A 103 3.21 -15.75 -10.58
N ASN A 104 3.26 -16.84 -9.78
CA ASN A 104 4.48 -17.39 -9.21
C ASN A 104 5.31 -16.36 -8.43
N ILE A 105 4.64 -15.46 -7.71
CA ILE A 105 5.30 -14.44 -6.89
C ILE A 105 5.65 -15.04 -5.53
N PRO A 106 6.92 -15.10 -5.14
CA PRO A 106 7.30 -15.60 -3.83
C PRO A 106 6.81 -14.65 -2.72
N TYR A 107 6.23 -15.22 -1.69
CA TYR A 107 5.84 -14.50 -0.48
C TYR A 107 6.06 -15.32 0.78
N GLU A 108 6.15 -14.64 1.89
CA GLU A 108 6.27 -15.20 3.24
C GLU A 108 5.30 -14.47 4.16
N GLU A 109 4.65 -15.21 5.07
CA GLU A 109 3.77 -14.64 6.10
C GLU A 109 4.49 -14.66 7.43
N VAL A 110 4.57 -13.52 8.09
CA VAL A 110 5.18 -13.38 9.42
C VAL A 110 4.28 -12.55 10.33
N VAL A 111 4.36 -12.80 11.63
CA VAL A 111 3.57 -12.06 12.62
C VAL A 111 4.35 -10.87 13.16
N ARG A 112 5.67 -10.99 13.33
CA ARG A 112 6.48 -9.95 13.94
C ARG A 112 7.15 -9.08 12.89
N LEU A 113 6.99 -7.76 13.05
CA LEU A 113 7.63 -6.78 12.16
C LEU A 113 9.16 -6.89 12.20
N GLU A 114 9.72 -7.11 13.38
CA GLU A 114 11.17 -7.22 13.60
C GLU A 114 11.81 -8.34 12.78
N ASP A 115 11.10 -9.44 12.55
CA ASP A 115 11.61 -10.60 11.80
C ASP A 115 11.75 -10.28 10.31
N ALA A 116 10.92 -9.38 9.79
CA ALA A 116 10.93 -8.95 8.39
C ALA A 116 11.98 -7.86 8.11
N MET A 117 12.18 -6.91 9.03
CA MET A 117 12.93 -5.68 8.82
C MET A 117 14.29 -5.85 8.14
N PRO A 118 15.14 -6.86 8.48
CA PRO A 118 16.48 -6.97 7.91
C PRO A 118 16.53 -7.25 6.40
N SER A 119 15.44 -7.72 5.81
CA SER A 119 15.40 -8.17 4.41
C SER A 119 14.61 -7.26 3.48
N LEU A 120 14.07 -6.15 3.99
CA LEU A 120 13.17 -5.29 3.22
C LEU A 120 13.91 -4.23 2.38
N ASP A 121 13.45 -4.05 1.16
CA ASP A 121 13.73 -2.85 0.35
C ASP A 121 12.70 -1.74 0.63
N ILE A 122 11.45 -2.13 0.79
CA ILE A 122 10.32 -1.24 1.09
C ILE A 122 9.51 -1.82 2.24
N LEU A 123 9.16 -0.99 3.20
CA LEU A 123 8.15 -1.27 4.20
C LEU A 123 6.92 -0.39 3.94
N TYR A 124 5.80 -1.01 3.59
CA TYR A 124 4.52 -0.35 3.41
C TYR A 124 3.67 -0.57 4.66
N MET A 125 3.54 0.46 5.48
CA MET A 125 2.73 0.43 6.70
C MET A 125 1.29 0.80 6.41
N THR A 126 0.34 0.13 7.07
CA THR A 126 -1.08 0.46 7.04
C THR A 126 -1.65 0.56 8.43
N ARG A 127 -2.65 1.41 8.61
CA ARG A 127 -3.38 1.50 9.87
C ARG A 127 -4.44 0.40 9.98
N VAL A 128 -4.73 -0.01 11.20
CA VAL A 128 -5.89 -0.84 11.52
C VAL A 128 -7.12 0.06 11.57
N GLN A 129 -8.13 -0.21 10.70
CA GLN A 129 -9.31 0.66 10.53
C GLN A 129 -10.45 0.24 11.46
N LYS A 130 -10.83 1.08 12.43
CA LYS A 130 -11.91 0.80 13.40
C LYS A 130 -13.24 0.43 12.72
N GLU A 131 -13.56 1.10 11.64
CA GLU A 131 -14.79 0.93 10.86
C GLU A 131 -14.93 -0.44 10.18
N ARG A 132 -13.90 -1.27 10.23
CA ARG A 132 -13.88 -2.63 9.66
C ARG A 132 -14.13 -3.74 10.67
N PHE A 133 -14.18 -3.42 11.95
CA PHE A 133 -14.41 -4.38 13.02
C PHE A 133 -15.88 -4.36 13.46
N PHE A 134 -16.48 -5.56 13.59
CA PHE A 134 -17.81 -5.70 14.17
C PHE A 134 -17.84 -5.53 15.68
N ASN A 135 -16.71 -5.79 16.34
CA ASN A 135 -16.52 -5.72 17.79
C ASN A 135 -15.42 -4.70 18.12
N GLU A 136 -15.72 -3.78 19.03
CA GLU A 136 -14.77 -2.77 19.47
C GLU A 136 -13.59 -3.36 20.27
N GLU A 137 -13.81 -4.48 20.98
CA GLU A 137 -12.76 -5.19 21.72
C GLU A 137 -11.68 -5.73 20.77
N ASP A 138 -12.06 -6.29 19.63
CA ASP A 138 -11.12 -6.78 18.61
C ASP A 138 -10.30 -5.64 18.02
N TYR A 139 -10.93 -4.50 17.74
CA TYR A 139 -10.20 -3.32 17.29
C TYR A 139 -9.19 -2.83 18.33
N VAL A 140 -9.58 -2.71 19.60
CA VAL A 140 -8.70 -2.26 20.68
C VAL A 140 -7.49 -3.19 20.83
N ARG A 141 -7.69 -4.50 20.68
CA ARG A 141 -6.60 -5.49 20.72
C ARG A 141 -5.63 -5.35 19.56
N MET A 142 -6.11 -4.98 18.36
CA MET A 142 -5.32 -4.97 17.11
C MET A 142 -4.73 -3.60 16.75
N LYS A 143 -5.32 -2.49 17.19
CA LYS A 143 -4.96 -1.13 16.76
C LYS A 143 -3.49 -0.77 17.03
N ASP A 144 -2.92 -1.32 18.10
CA ASP A 144 -1.55 -1.03 18.57
C ASP A 144 -0.59 -2.20 18.31
N PHE A 145 -1.01 -3.19 17.53
CA PHE A 145 -0.23 -4.41 17.30
C PHE A 145 1.11 -4.12 16.62
N TYR A 146 1.11 -3.19 15.67
CA TYR A 146 2.32 -2.76 14.99
C TYR A 146 2.56 -1.27 15.20
N ILE A 147 3.66 -0.94 15.85
CA ILE A 147 4.16 0.42 15.97
C ILE A 147 5.60 0.42 15.46
N LEU A 148 5.84 1.10 14.35
CA LEU A 148 7.19 1.32 13.84
C LEU A 148 7.84 2.47 14.63
N ASP A 149 8.93 2.15 15.30
CA ASP A 149 9.72 3.07 16.13
C ASP A 149 11.19 3.10 15.68
N LYS A 150 12.00 3.94 16.31
CA LYS A 150 13.43 4.02 16.01
C LYS A 150 14.20 2.72 16.29
N ALA A 151 13.76 1.93 17.27
CA ALA A 151 14.43 0.68 17.59
C ALA A 151 14.28 -0.33 16.46
N LYS A 152 13.06 -0.43 15.90
CA LYS A 152 12.78 -1.28 14.74
C LYS A 152 13.47 -0.76 13.47
N MET A 153 13.52 0.56 13.27
CA MET A 153 14.24 1.18 12.14
C MET A 153 15.73 0.83 12.10
N LYS A 154 16.35 0.57 13.26
CA LYS A 154 17.76 0.12 13.33
C LYS A 154 18.00 -1.30 12.80
N LEU A 155 16.95 -2.12 12.73
CA LEU A 155 17.03 -3.49 12.21
C LEU A 155 17.00 -3.53 10.68
N ALA A 156 16.54 -2.46 10.06
CA ALA A 156 16.38 -2.37 8.61
C ALA A 156 17.68 -1.95 7.91
N PRO A 157 17.88 -2.38 6.64
CA PRO A 157 18.95 -1.86 5.79
C PRO A 157 18.91 -0.33 5.66
N GLU A 158 20.07 0.28 5.46
CA GLU A 158 20.17 1.74 5.30
C GLU A 158 19.42 2.27 4.07
N ASP A 159 19.25 1.45 3.05
CA ASP A 159 18.57 1.77 1.80
C ASP A 159 17.11 1.28 1.75
N MET A 160 16.55 0.76 2.86
CA MET A 160 15.13 0.47 3.00
C MET A 160 14.34 1.78 3.14
N TYR A 161 13.14 1.86 2.55
CA TYR A 161 12.27 3.02 2.70
C TYR A 161 10.90 2.65 3.25
N VAL A 162 10.36 3.54 4.09
CA VAL A 162 9.02 3.40 4.69
C VAL A 162 8.01 4.22 3.90
N LEU A 163 6.95 3.56 3.46
CA LEU A 163 5.78 4.16 2.80
C LEU A 163 4.55 4.00 3.69
N HIS A 164 3.60 4.93 3.54
CA HIS A 164 2.30 4.89 4.21
C HIS A 164 1.28 5.71 3.42
N PRO A 165 0.05 5.21 3.16
CA PRO A 165 -0.95 5.95 2.37
C PRO A 165 -1.53 7.17 3.08
N LEU A 166 -1.25 7.36 4.36
CA LEU A 166 -1.77 8.39 5.25
C LEU A 166 -3.33 8.52 5.22
N PRO A 167 -3.97 9.10 6.25
CA PRO A 167 -3.36 9.54 7.50
C PRO A 167 -2.95 8.37 8.39
N ARG A 168 -1.88 8.54 9.16
CA ARG A 168 -1.53 7.61 10.25
C ARG A 168 -2.18 8.03 11.57
N VAL A 169 -2.26 7.09 12.50
CA VAL A 169 -2.66 7.32 13.90
C VAL A 169 -1.44 7.13 14.80
N ASN A 170 -1.08 5.89 15.12
CA ASN A 170 0.05 5.55 16.01
C ASN A 170 0.95 4.43 15.46
N GLU A 171 0.58 3.86 14.31
CA GLU A 171 1.32 2.75 13.69
C GLU A 171 2.74 3.13 13.22
N ILE A 172 3.04 4.41 13.14
CA ILE A 172 4.40 4.94 12.98
C ILE A 172 4.60 6.02 14.04
N SER A 173 5.58 5.83 14.90
CA SER A 173 5.98 6.80 15.92
C SER A 173 6.50 8.09 15.25
N THR A 174 6.15 9.25 15.81
CA THR A 174 6.58 10.56 15.29
C THR A 174 8.12 10.73 15.30
N GLU A 175 8.83 9.98 16.12
CA GLU A 175 10.30 10.00 16.13
C GLU A 175 10.92 9.45 14.83
N VAL A 176 10.17 8.67 14.03
CA VAL A 176 10.59 8.13 12.73
C VAL A 176 10.51 9.20 11.63
N ASP A 177 9.75 10.28 11.83
CA ASP A 177 9.53 11.31 10.80
C ASP A 177 10.82 11.98 10.29
N ASN A 178 11.84 12.05 11.16
CA ASN A 178 13.13 12.64 10.84
C ASN A 178 14.15 11.62 10.27
N ASP A 179 13.78 10.34 10.15
CA ASP A 179 14.62 9.34 9.51
C ASP A 179 14.62 9.57 7.99
N PRO A 180 15.78 9.65 7.31
CA PRO A 180 15.85 9.88 5.86
C PRO A 180 15.14 8.81 5.04
N ARG A 181 14.92 7.63 5.61
CA ARG A 181 14.18 6.51 5.01
C ARG A 181 12.65 6.67 5.12
N ALA A 182 12.14 7.62 5.92
CA ALA A 182 10.72 7.95 6.00
C ALA A 182 10.25 8.66 4.72
N ALA A 183 9.69 7.91 3.78
CA ALA A 183 9.30 8.42 2.47
C ALA A 183 7.83 8.87 2.40
N TYR A 184 7.01 8.59 3.40
CA TYR A 184 5.55 8.79 3.36
C TYR A 184 5.11 10.24 3.19
N PHE A 185 5.89 11.25 3.62
CA PHE A 185 5.55 12.65 3.33
C PHE A 185 5.91 13.03 1.88
N ARG A 186 7.06 12.54 1.36
CA ARG A 186 7.39 12.68 -0.07
C ARG A 186 6.38 11.98 -0.96
N GLN A 187 5.87 10.82 -0.52
CA GLN A 187 4.81 10.07 -1.18
C GLN A 187 3.55 10.93 -1.40
N VAL A 188 3.15 11.76 -0.43
CA VAL A 188 2.02 12.69 -0.61
C VAL A 188 2.27 13.65 -1.77
N GLN A 189 3.47 14.22 -1.86
CA GLN A 189 3.84 15.13 -2.95
C GLN A 189 3.84 14.42 -4.31
N TYR A 190 4.37 13.22 -4.38
CA TYR A 190 4.30 12.39 -5.60
C TYR A 190 2.87 12.03 -5.98
N GLY A 191 1.98 11.94 -4.99
CA GLY A 191 0.55 11.77 -5.23
C GLY A 191 -0.09 12.94 -5.97
N VAL A 192 0.38 14.18 -5.77
CA VAL A 192 -0.06 15.33 -6.56
C VAL A 192 0.41 15.18 -8.01
N TYR A 193 1.70 14.94 -8.21
CA TYR A 193 2.27 14.86 -9.55
C TYR A 193 1.68 13.74 -10.40
N VAL A 194 1.50 12.55 -9.83
CA VAL A 194 0.95 11.41 -10.57
C VAL A 194 -0.52 11.62 -10.94
N ARG A 195 -1.30 12.29 -10.08
CA ARG A 195 -2.71 12.61 -10.38
C ARG A 195 -2.82 13.68 -11.45
N MET A 196 -1.93 14.68 -11.45
CA MET A 196 -1.84 15.66 -12.55
C MET A 196 -1.54 14.93 -13.87
N ALA A 197 -0.51 14.09 -13.89
CA ALA A 197 -0.13 13.32 -15.08
C ALA A 197 -1.28 12.41 -15.56
N LEU A 198 -1.98 11.74 -14.64
CA LEU A 198 -3.13 10.91 -14.97
C LEU A 198 -4.25 11.70 -15.65
N ILE A 199 -4.58 12.88 -15.12
CA ILE A 199 -5.63 13.74 -15.68
C ILE A 199 -5.21 14.23 -17.09
N LEU A 200 -3.97 14.70 -17.24
CA LEU A 200 -3.46 15.15 -18.53
C LEU A 200 -3.50 14.03 -19.57
N THR A 201 -3.06 12.83 -19.18
CA THR A 201 -3.06 11.64 -20.05
C THR A 201 -4.48 11.26 -20.49
N LEU A 202 -5.44 11.25 -19.55
CA LEU A 202 -6.83 10.86 -19.86
C LEU A 202 -7.57 11.90 -20.70
N LEU A 203 -7.14 13.16 -20.65
CA LEU A 203 -7.68 14.25 -21.45
C LEU A 203 -6.88 14.53 -22.73
N GLU A 204 -5.84 13.71 -23.00
CA GLU A 204 -4.94 13.85 -24.16
C GLU A 204 -4.28 15.24 -24.26
N ILE A 205 -4.03 15.87 -23.10
CA ILE A 205 -3.40 17.18 -22.99
C ILE A 205 -1.88 16.99 -22.97
N HIS A 206 -1.20 17.54 -23.97
CA HIS A 206 0.26 17.62 -23.99
C HIS A 206 0.72 18.90 -23.32
N VAL A 207 1.73 18.80 -22.46
CA VAL A 207 2.38 19.92 -21.79
C VAL A 207 3.79 19.99 -22.34
N ASP A 208 4.15 21.13 -22.92
CA ASP A 208 5.50 21.42 -23.43
C ASP A 208 6.52 21.59 -22.30
#